data_16c5de1f462d6692e3da698e51b06af5
#
_entry.id   16c5de1f462d6692e3da698e51b06af5
#
_cell.length_a   1.000
_cell.length_b   1.000
_cell.length_c   1.000
_cell.angle_alpha   90.00
_cell.angle_beta   90.00
_cell.angle_gamma   90.00
#
_symmetry.space_group_name_H-M   'P 1'
#
loop_
_entity.id
_entity.type
_entity.pdbx_description
1 polymer ?
#
loop_
_entity_poly.entity_id
_entity_poly.type
_entity_poly.pdbx_seq_one_letter_code
_entity_poly.pdbx_strand_id
1 'polypeptide(L)'
;MPQTKCRILCIDDHKDASEMMKLLLSQEDYEVVTAETTKEAIELAKASEFDLYVLDRHLPDGSGLELCQQLTQITPGVPCIFYSGDAYDIHRSEALAAGADAYIAKPDIDRLIESVRQLLSERECAAAS
;
A
#
# COMPACT_ATOMS: atom_id res chain seq x y z
N MET A 1 1.85 21.85 -18.17
CA MET A 1 1.60 20.41 -18.18
C MET A 1 1.39 19.91 -16.78
N PRO A 2 0.28 19.29 -16.52
CA PRO A 2 0.12 18.67 -15.21
C PRO A 2 1.14 17.56 -15.09
N GLN A 3 1.80 17.52 -13.96
CA GLN A 3 2.68 16.40 -13.65
C GLN A 3 1.84 15.22 -13.23
N THR A 4 2.11 14.10 -13.87
CA THR A 4 1.46 12.87 -13.47
C THR A 4 2.26 12.25 -12.34
N LYS A 5 1.57 11.92 -11.27
CA LYS A 5 2.19 11.32 -10.10
C LYS A 5 1.73 9.89 -9.95
N CYS A 6 2.60 9.03 -9.47
CA CYS A 6 2.18 7.71 -9.06
C CYS A 6 1.20 7.84 -7.89
N ARG A 7 0.17 7.03 -7.89
CA ARG A 7 -0.88 7.05 -6.87
C ARG A 7 -0.74 5.86 -5.95
N ILE A 8 -0.72 6.13 -4.66
CA ILE A 8 -0.56 5.13 -3.62
C ILE A 8 -1.80 5.11 -2.74
N LEU A 9 -2.35 3.92 -2.49
CA LEU A 9 -3.43 3.75 -1.54
C LEU A 9 -2.86 3.12 -0.27
N CYS A 10 -2.97 3.84 0.85
CA CYS A 10 -2.51 3.38 2.15
C CYS A 10 -3.71 2.96 2.98
N ILE A 11 -3.75 1.72 3.43
CA ILE A 11 -4.86 1.16 4.19
C ILE A 11 -4.38 0.83 5.60
N ASP A 12 -4.80 1.64 6.57
CA ASP A 12 -4.40 1.51 7.96
C ASP A 12 -5.45 2.21 8.82
N ASP A 13 -5.91 1.56 9.88
CA ASP A 13 -6.91 2.16 10.77
C ASP A 13 -6.30 3.07 11.85
N HIS A 14 -4.98 3.14 11.92
CA HIS A 14 -4.28 4.04 12.83
C HIS A 14 -4.08 5.38 12.14
N LYS A 15 -4.82 6.39 12.59
CA LYS A 15 -4.77 7.71 11.95
C LYS A 15 -3.38 8.31 11.91
N ASP A 16 -2.63 8.17 13.01
CA ASP A 16 -1.28 8.73 13.08
C ASP A 16 -0.36 8.11 12.03
N ALA A 17 -0.46 6.80 11.84
CA ALA A 17 0.34 6.10 10.83
C ALA A 17 -0.06 6.53 9.43
N SER A 18 -1.36 6.62 9.17
CA SER A 18 -1.87 7.04 7.86
C SER A 18 -1.44 8.47 7.52
N GLU A 19 -1.56 9.38 8.47
CA GLU A 19 -1.16 10.77 8.27
C GLU A 19 0.34 10.90 8.02
N MET A 20 1.14 10.14 8.75
CA MET A 20 2.59 10.15 8.57
C MET A 20 2.97 9.61 7.20
N MET A 21 2.37 8.48 6.77
CA MET A 21 2.63 7.93 5.45
C MET A 21 2.24 8.93 4.37
N LYS A 22 1.07 9.54 4.51
CA LYS A 22 0.60 10.52 3.53
C LYS A 22 1.56 11.69 3.42
N LEU A 23 1.99 12.23 4.56
CA LEU A 23 2.93 13.34 4.58
C LEU A 23 4.25 12.99 3.93
N LEU A 24 4.87 11.89 4.36
CA LEU A 24 6.22 11.53 3.93
C LEU A 24 6.24 11.07 2.49
N LEU A 25 5.27 10.29 2.06
CA LEU A 25 5.21 9.84 0.68
C LEU A 25 4.81 10.97 -0.27
N SER A 26 4.00 11.92 0.19
CA SER A 26 3.69 13.10 -0.62
C SER A 26 4.93 13.95 -0.86
N GLN A 27 5.87 13.99 0.08
CA GLN A 27 7.14 14.68 -0.10
C GLN A 27 8.01 14.03 -1.17
N GLU A 28 7.78 12.74 -1.44
CA GLU A 28 8.47 12.01 -2.51
C GLU A 28 7.77 12.18 -3.86
N ASP A 29 6.82 13.09 -3.93
CA ASP A 29 6.11 13.43 -5.16
C ASP A 29 5.11 12.34 -5.61
N TYR A 30 4.55 11.61 -4.66
CA TYR A 30 3.47 10.66 -4.91
C TYR A 30 2.13 11.24 -4.46
N GLU A 31 1.05 10.85 -5.13
CA GLU A 31 -0.29 11.18 -4.67
C GLU A 31 -0.76 10.05 -3.75
N VAL A 32 -1.13 10.41 -2.52
CA VAL A 32 -1.48 9.41 -1.50
C VAL A 32 -2.94 9.55 -1.09
N VAL A 33 -3.67 8.43 -1.16
CA VAL A 33 -5.03 8.33 -0.68
C VAL A 33 -5.02 7.34 0.48
N THR A 34 -5.80 7.59 1.52
CA THR A 34 -5.85 6.72 2.69
C THR A 34 -7.22 6.09 2.85
N ALA A 35 -7.24 4.87 3.38
CA ALA A 35 -8.45 4.14 3.73
C ALA A 35 -8.25 3.51 5.10
N GLU A 36 -9.35 3.35 5.85
CA GLU A 36 -9.28 2.81 7.21
C GLU A 36 -9.80 1.37 7.31
N THR A 37 -10.52 0.90 6.29
CA THR A 37 -11.16 -0.41 6.30
C THR A 37 -10.91 -1.14 5.00
N THR A 38 -11.10 -2.45 5.01
CA THR A 38 -10.99 -3.26 3.79
C THR A 38 -12.07 -2.86 2.79
N LYS A 39 -13.27 -2.60 3.27
CA LYS A 39 -14.40 -2.21 2.40
C LYS A 39 -14.09 -0.92 1.66
N GLU A 40 -13.62 0.09 2.38
CA GLU A 40 -13.26 1.38 1.79
C GLU A 40 -12.16 1.22 0.74
N ALA A 41 -11.15 0.41 1.06
CA ALA A 41 -10.04 0.16 0.15
C ALA A 41 -10.52 -0.48 -1.16
N ILE A 42 -11.40 -1.46 -1.07
CA ILE A 42 -11.93 -2.15 -2.25
C ILE A 42 -12.76 -1.18 -3.09
N GLU A 43 -13.59 -0.37 -2.47
CA GLU A 43 -14.39 0.62 -3.18
C GLU A 43 -13.51 1.62 -3.93
N LEU A 44 -12.45 2.09 -3.28
CA LEU A 44 -11.51 3.02 -3.91
C LEU A 44 -10.74 2.35 -5.06
N ALA A 45 -10.32 1.11 -4.88
CA ALA A 45 -9.57 0.40 -5.90
C ALA A 45 -10.42 0.14 -7.15
N LYS A 46 -11.72 -0.05 -6.97
CA LYS A 46 -12.64 -0.21 -8.11
C LYS A 46 -12.96 1.10 -8.79
N ALA A 47 -12.95 2.21 -8.05
CA ALA A 47 -13.35 3.51 -8.57
C ALA A 47 -12.20 4.28 -9.21
N SER A 48 -10.97 3.98 -8.85
CA SER A 48 -9.77 4.71 -9.31
C SER A 48 -8.62 3.76 -9.53
N GLU A 49 -7.65 4.21 -10.31
CA GLU A 49 -6.43 3.44 -10.53
C GLU A 49 -5.36 3.84 -9.54
N PHE A 50 -4.69 2.85 -8.96
CA PHE A 50 -3.56 3.04 -8.07
C PHE A 50 -2.35 2.30 -8.61
N ASP A 51 -1.18 2.79 -8.25
CA ASP A 51 0.08 2.21 -8.71
C ASP A 51 0.72 1.32 -7.65
N LEU A 52 0.28 1.46 -6.40
CA LEU A 52 0.83 0.68 -5.31
C LEU A 52 -0.13 0.73 -4.12
N TYR A 53 -0.20 -0.37 -3.38
CA TYR A 53 -0.97 -0.46 -2.15
C TYR A 53 -0.03 -0.68 -0.96
N VAL A 54 -0.26 0.06 0.14
CA VAL A 54 0.41 -0.17 1.41
C VAL A 54 -0.65 -0.60 2.41
N LEU A 55 -0.49 -1.78 2.98
CA LEU A 55 -1.51 -2.43 3.81
C LEU A 55 -1.01 -2.68 5.21
N ASP A 56 -1.89 -2.50 6.20
CA ASP A 56 -1.67 -3.06 7.53
C ASP A 56 -2.22 -4.48 7.56
N ARG A 57 -1.63 -5.34 8.38
CA ARG A 57 -2.07 -6.72 8.52
C ARG A 57 -3.43 -6.83 9.21
N HIS A 58 -3.68 -5.98 10.19
CA HIS A 58 -4.92 -6.01 10.98
C HIS A 58 -5.77 -4.78 10.71
N LEU A 59 -6.98 -5.00 10.26
CA LEU A 59 -7.93 -3.94 9.96
C LEU A 59 -9.23 -4.20 10.72
N PRO A 60 -10.04 -3.16 10.99
CA PRO A 60 -11.24 -3.33 11.84
C PRO A 60 -12.25 -4.31 11.27
N ASP A 61 -12.36 -4.40 9.95
CA ASP A 61 -13.36 -5.22 9.30
C ASP A 61 -12.79 -6.43 8.57
N GLY A 62 -11.50 -6.75 8.84
CA GLY A 62 -10.92 -7.93 8.22
C GLY A 62 -9.42 -7.98 8.28
N SER A 63 -8.85 -8.85 7.49
CA SER A 63 -7.43 -9.11 7.43
C SER A 63 -6.79 -8.44 6.23
N GLY A 64 -5.60 -7.86 6.45
CA GLY A 64 -4.81 -7.33 5.34
C GLY A 64 -4.40 -8.40 4.34
N LEU A 65 -4.24 -9.65 4.80
CA LEU A 65 -3.92 -10.76 3.91
C LEU A 65 -5.05 -11.01 2.91
N GLU A 66 -6.27 -11.07 3.39
CA GLU A 66 -7.43 -11.26 2.52
C GLU A 66 -7.59 -10.08 1.59
N LEU A 67 -7.39 -8.87 2.10
CA LEU A 67 -7.46 -7.66 1.29
C LEU A 67 -6.42 -7.69 0.18
N CYS A 68 -5.21 -8.10 0.48
CA CYS A 68 -4.15 -8.20 -0.52
C CYS A 68 -4.56 -9.14 -1.65
N GLN A 69 -5.14 -10.30 -1.32
CA GLN A 69 -5.62 -11.25 -2.31
C GLN A 69 -6.73 -10.66 -3.16
N GLN A 70 -7.68 -9.95 -2.54
CA GLN A 70 -8.77 -9.32 -3.26
C GLN A 70 -8.29 -8.20 -4.19
N LEU A 71 -7.36 -7.38 -3.71
CA LEU A 71 -6.80 -6.30 -4.53
C LEU A 71 -6.02 -6.86 -5.72
N THR A 72 -5.31 -7.96 -5.53
CA THR A 72 -4.60 -8.61 -6.63
C THR A 72 -5.56 -9.11 -7.70
N GLN A 73 -6.75 -9.55 -7.31
CA GLN A 73 -7.76 -9.98 -8.27
C GLN A 73 -8.40 -8.81 -9.00
N ILE A 74 -8.66 -7.70 -8.29
CA ILE A 74 -9.28 -6.50 -8.87
C ILE A 74 -8.30 -5.79 -9.80
N THR A 75 -7.05 -5.67 -9.38
CA THR A 75 -6.02 -4.93 -10.11
C THR A 75 -4.74 -5.76 -10.22
N PRO A 76 -4.72 -6.76 -11.11
CA PRO A 76 -3.51 -7.57 -11.30
C PRO A 76 -2.33 -6.73 -11.70
N GLY A 77 -1.17 -7.02 -11.15
CA GLY A 77 0.05 -6.30 -11.48
C GLY A 77 0.35 -5.09 -10.63
N VAL A 78 -0.57 -4.65 -9.78
CA VAL A 78 -0.30 -3.55 -8.85
C VAL A 78 0.39 -4.11 -7.61
N PRO A 79 1.61 -3.64 -7.28
CA PRO A 79 2.33 -4.19 -6.13
C PRO A 79 1.69 -3.83 -4.80
N CYS A 80 1.87 -4.71 -3.82
CA CYS A 80 1.40 -4.52 -2.45
C CYS A 80 2.58 -4.59 -1.49
N ILE A 81 2.62 -3.66 -0.54
CA ILE A 81 3.59 -3.67 0.55
C ILE A 81 2.82 -3.76 1.85
N PHE A 82 3.21 -4.68 2.73
CA PHE A 82 2.71 -4.67 4.10
C PHE A 82 3.59 -3.78 4.96
N TYR A 83 2.96 -2.91 5.73
CA TYR A 83 3.63 -2.06 6.70
C TYR A 83 2.89 -2.21 8.01
N SER A 84 3.40 -3.06 8.91
CA SER A 84 2.66 -3.52 10.08
C SER A 84 3.56 -3.62 11.29
N GLY A 85 2.94 -3.54 12.48
CA GLY A 85 3.65 -3.72 13.73
C GLY A 85 4.05 -5.16 14.01
N ASP A 86 3.50 -6.12 13.27
CA ASP A 86 3.81 -7.54 13.42
C ASP A 86 5.07 -7.88 12.64
N ALA A 87 6.18 -8.10 13.36
CA ALA A 87 7.47 -8.33 12.74
C ALA A 87 7.93 -9.79 12.76
N TYR A 88 7.02 -10.74 12.99
CA TYR A 88 7.38 -12.15 13.05
C TYR A 88 7.57 -12.74 11.66
N ASP A 89 8.53 -13.63 11.52
CA ASP A 89 8.85 -14.25 10.23
C ASP A 89 7.67 -15.00 9.62
N ILE A 90 6.84 -15.63 10.44
CA ILE A 90 5.67 -16.34 9.93
C ILE A 90 4.68 -15.37 9.26
N HIS A 91 4.53 -14.17 9.80
CA HIS A 91 3.64 -13.16 9.22
C HIS A 91 4.20 -12.65 7.90
N ARG A 92 5.52 -12.50 7.81
CA ARG A 92 6.17 -12.13 6.56
C ARG A 92 5.92 -13.20 5.49
N SER A 93 6.11 -14.47 5.84
CA SER A 93 5.91 -15.57 4.92
C SER A 93 4.46 -15.64 4.43
N GLU A 94 3.50 -15.44 5.32
CA GLU A 94 2.09 -15.43 4.96
C GLU A 94 1.76 -14.27 4.01
N ALA A 95 2.32 -13.10 4.28
CA ALA A 95 2.09 -11.93 3.44
C ALA A 95 2.65 -12.15 2.02
N LEU A 96 3.86 -12.67 1.93
CA LEU A 96 4.47 -12.94 0.63
C LEU A 96 3.70 -14.01 -0.13
N ALA A 97 3.22 -15.04 0.58
CA ALA A 97 2.40 -16.09 -0.03
C ALA A 97 1.05 -15.55 -0.52
N ALA A 98 0.52 -14.50 0.10
CA ALA A 98 -0.72 -13.85 -0.31
C ALA A 98 -0.54 -12.93 -1.52
N GLY A 99 0.70 -12.71 -1.96
CA GLY A 99 0.98 -11.88 -3.12
C GLY A 99 1.67 -10.57 -2.84
N ALA A 100 2.07 -10.32 -1.58
CA ALA A 100 2.78 -9.09 -1.24
C ALA A 100 4.18 -9.08 -1.83
N ASP A 101 4.62 -7.90 -2.25
CA ASP A 101 5.95 -7.70 -2.82
C ASP A 101 6.99 -7.39 -1.75
N ALA A 102 6.55 -6.89 -0.59
CA ALA A 102 7.42 -6.60 0.53
C ALA A 102 6.64 -6.60 1.84
N TYR A 103 7.35 -6.83 2.93
CA TYR A 103 6.81 -6.76 4.28
C TYR A 103 7.76 -5.95 5.14
N ILE A 104 7.29 -4.82 5.64
CA ILE A 104 8.12 -3.89 6.39
C ILE A 104 7.51 -3.68 7.78
N ALA A 105 8.36 -3.80 8.80
CA ALA A 105 7.92 -3.63 10.18
C ALA A 105 7.83 -2.15 10.53
N LYS A 106 6.74 -1.76 11.19
CA LYS A 106 6.63 -0.42 11.78
C LYS A 106 7.62 -0.30 12.93
N PRO A 107 8.20 0.83 13.16
CA PRO A 107 8.01 2.12 12.50
C PRO A 107 9.11 2.46 11.47
N ASP A 108 9.64 1.48 10.76
CA ASP A 108 10.74 1.68 9.83
C ASP A 108 10.26 2.39 8.55
N ILE A 109 9.97 3.67 8.67
CA ILE A 109 9.43 4.46 7.58
C ILE A 109 10.45 4.65 6.45
N ASP A 110 11.74 4.68 6.76
CA ASP A 110 12.76 4.84 5.74
C ASP A 110 12.81 3.64 4.80
N ARG A 111 12.66 2.43 5.36
CA ARG A 111 12.58 1.22 4.53
C ARG A 111 11.32 1.19 3.70
N LEU A 112 10.22 1.69 4.25
CA LEU A 112 8.97 1.77 3.50
C LEU A 112 9.15 2.69 2.29
N ILE A 113 9.69 3.87 2.50
CA ILE A 113 9.91 4.84 1.42
C ILE A 113 10.83 4.25 0.36
N GLU A 114 11.90 3.59 0.76
CA GLU A 114 12.83 2.97 -0.18
C GLU A 114 12.16 1.87 -0.99
N SER A 115 11.35 1.02 -0.36
CA SER A 115 10.62 -0.03 -1.06
C SER A 115 9.61 0.53 -2.04
N VAL A 116 8.93 1.61 -1.66
CA VAL A 116 7.99 2.30 -2.54
C VAL A 116 8.74 2.82 -3.78
N ARG A 117 9.86 3.49 -3.57
CA ARG A 117 10.66 4.01 -4.70
C ARG A 117 11.08 2.89 -5.63
N GLN A 118 11.55 1.80 -5.08
CA GLN A 118 12.04 0.69 -5.88
C GLN A 118 10.92 0.09 -6.73
N LEU A 119 9.79 -0.18 -6.12
CA LEU A 119 8.68 -0.79 -6.85
C LEU A 119 8.09 0.13 -7.89
N LEU A 120 7.98 1.42 -7.59
CA LEU A 120 7.41 2.38 -8.53
C LEU A 120 8.38 2.78 -9.63
N SER A 121 9.69 2.70 -9.40
CA SER A 121 10.66 3.00 -10.44
C SER A 121 10.68 1.95 -11.55
N GLU A 122 10.19 0.76 -11.25
CA GLU A 122 10.18 -0.35 -12.21
C GLU A 122 8.90 -0.43 -13.01
N ARG A 123 7.99 0.52 -12.81
CA ARG A 123 6.72 0.51 -13.54
C ARG A 123 6.34 1.90 -14.01
N GLU A 124 5.55 1.95 -15.07
CA GLU A 124 4.96 3.18 -15.52
C GLU A 124 3.71 3.46 -14.71
N CYS A 125 3.62 4.66 -14.12
CA CYS A 125 2.48 4.99 -13.28
C CYS A 125 1.22 5.17 -14.11
N ALA A 126 0.09 4.67 -13.60
CA ALA A 126 -1.18 4.71 -14.31
C ALA A 126 -1.57 6.13 -14.70
N ALA A 127 -1.30 7.10 -13.84
CA ALA A 127 -1.62 8.51 -14.12
C ALA A 127 -0.72 9.14 -15.17
N ALA A 128 0.37 8.47 -15.54
CA ALA A 128 1.34 9.00 -16.50
C ALA A 128 1.00 8.66 -17.96
N SER A 129 0.05 7.79 -18.18
CA SER A 129 -0.31 7.36 -19.52
C SER A 129 -1.29 8.30 -20.21
#